data_89015ba8aa3137433cb63f3a0953e97e
#
_entry.id   89015ba8aa3137433cb63f3a0953e97e
#
_cell.length_a   1.000
_cell.length_b   1.000
_cell.length_c   1.000
_cell.angle_alpha   90.00
_cell.angle_beta   90.00
_cell.angle_gamma   90.00
#
_symmetry.space_group_name_H-M   'P 1'
#
loop_
_entity.id
_entity.type
_entity.pdbx_description
1 polymer ?
#
loop_
_entity_poly.entity_id
_entity_poly.type
_entity_poly.pdbx_seq_one_letter_code
_entity_poly.pdbx_strand_id
1 'polypeptide(L)'
;MSSTRELNPRRFSQILVGVDDSPDAQLAFRFAMNRAKQDDAELDLVTVIEENDINIYQALDKNFITQKRAELEKHLQDYRKIALEFGIKKVQTYIAGEAGETIVKNVIPRVNPDLLVIGSSSKTGMAKYFGSQASYMAKHAPISVLVVR
;
A
#
# COMPACT_ATOMS: atom_id res chain seq x y z
N MET A 1 3.03 -8.77 39.77
CA MET A 1 2.50 -8.88 38.41
C MET A 1 3.64 -8.76 37.41
N SER A 2 3.73 -9.67 36.52
CA SER A 2 4.77 -9.62 35.50
C SER A 2 4.28 -8.82 34.30
N SER A 3 4.92 -7.68 34.00
CA SER A 3 4.65 -6.89 32.81
C SER A 3 4.93 -7.68 31.52
N THR A 4 5.74 -8.75 31.59
CA THR A 4 6.04 -9.59 30.42
C THR A 4 4.83 -10.32 29.86
N ARG A 5 3.78 -10.53 30.66
CA ARG A 5 2.53 -11.11 30.18
C ARG A 5 1.78 -10.18 29.23
N GLU A 6 2.02 -8.89 29.35
CA GLU A 6 1.39 -7.87 28.51
C GLU A 6 2.18 -7.61 27.24
N LEU A 7 3.38 -8.16 27.13
CA LEU A 7 4.26 -7.99 25.97
C LEU A 7 4.16 -9.15 24.98
N ASN A 8 2.97 -9.70 24.82
CA ASN A 8 2.75 -10.72 23.80
C ASN A 8 3.01 -10.16 22.40
N PRO A 9 3.57 -10.98 21.50
CA PRO A 9 3.76 -10.54 20.12
C PRO A 9 2.45 -10.02 19.54
N ARG A 10 2.51 -8.83 18.97
CA ARG A 10 1.35 -8.20 18.38
C ARG A 10 0.96 -8.92 17.11
N ARG A 11 -0.32 -9.24 16.99
CA ARG A 11 -0.93 -9.65 15.74
C ARG A 11 -1.57 -8.46 15.08
N PHE A 12 -1.45 -8.40 13.76
CA PHE A 12 -2.19 -7.45 12.96
C PHE A 12 -3.47 -8.10 12.47
N SER A 13 -4.55 -7.34 12.45
CA SER A 13 -5.85 -7.81 11.95
C SER A 13 -6.16 -7.35 10.55
N GLN A 14 -5.60 -6.22 10.14
CA GLN A 14 -5.82 -5.64 8.82
C GLN A 14 -4.59 -4.89 8.36
N ILE A 15 -4.02 -5.34 7.25
CA ILE A 15 -2.76 -4.81 6.72
C ILE A 15 -3.04 -4.12 5.40
N LEU A 16 -2.66 -2.84 5.31
CA LEU A 16 -2.73 -2.06 4.08
C LEU A 16 -1.33 -2.01 3.45
N VAL A 17 -1.22 -2.35 2.17
CA VAL A 17 0.04 -2.28 1.44
C VAL A 17 -0.09 -1.45 0.19
N GLY A 18 0.88 -0.56 -0.02
CA GLY A 18 1.01 0.19 -1.26
C GLY A 18 1.65 -0.69 -2.34
N VAL A 19 1.00 -0.80 -3.48
CA VAL A 19 1.49 -1.61 -4.60
C VAL A 19 1.72 -0.73 -5.83
N ASP A 20 2.87 -0.93 -6.44
CA ASP A 20 3.21 -0.42 -7.77
C ASP A 20 4.24 -1.39 -8.38
N ASP A 21 4.78 -1.05 -9.55
CA ASP A 21 5.71 -1.93 -10.24
C ASP A 21 7.16 -1.76 -9.77
N SER A 22 7.43 -0.92 -8.76
CA SER A 22 8.79 -0.74 -8.25
C SER A 22 9.26 -2.00 -7.50
N PRO A 23 10.57 -2.29 -7.52
CA PRO A 23 11.11 -3.44 -6.80
C PRO A 23 10.83 -3.40 -5.30
N ASP A 24 10.92 -2.24 -4.68
CA ASP A 24 10.67 -2.08 -3.25
C ASP A 24 9.20 -2.32 -2.89
N ALA A 25 8.28 -1.86 -3.75
CA ALA A 25 6.86 -2.10 -3.53
C ALA A 25 6.50 -3.59 -3.71
N GLN A 26 7.17 -4.29 -4.62
CA GLN A 26 6.99 -5.74 -4.75
C GLN A 26 7.49 -6.48 -3.51
N LEU A 27 8.61 -6.06 -2.92
CA LEU A 27 9.08 -6.59 -1.65
C LEU A 27 8.10 -6.29 -0.51
N ALA A 28 7.57 -5.07 -0.49
CA ALA A 28 6.54 -4.68 0.48
C ALA A 28 5.30 -5.57 0.39
N PHE A 29 4.85 -5.86 -0.83
CA PHE A 29 3.72 -6.75 -1.06
C PHE A 29 4.00 -8.17 -0.55
N ARG A 30 5.16 -8.72 -0.85
CA ARG A 30 5.57 -10.04 -0.34
C ARG A 30 5.60 -10.09 1.17
N PHE A 31 6.16 -9.06 1.80
CA PHE A 31 6.17 -8.96 3.26
C PHE A 31 4.75 -8.93 3.81
N ALA A 32 3.90 -8.08 3.23
CA ALA A 32 2.52 -7.93 3.69
C ALA A 32 1.74 -9.24 3.57
N MET A 33 1.90 -9.98 2.47
CA MET A 33 1.27 -11.29 2.29
C MET A 33 1.72 -12.28 3.36
N ASN A 34 3.03 -12.40 3.59
CA ASN A 34 3.57 -13.31 4.59
C ASN A 34 3.06 -12.96 5.98
N ARG A 35 3.05 -11.69 6.32
CA ARG A 35 2.58 -11.25 7.63
C ARG A 35 1.08 -11.46 7.80
N ALA A 36 0.30 -11.14 6.78
CA ALA A 36 -1.15 -11.35 6.80
C ALA A 36 -1.50 -12.83 7.00
N LYS A 37 -0.79 -13.71 6.30
CA LYS A 37 -1.00 -15.14 6.45
C LYS A 37 -0.62 -15.63 7.84
N GLN A 38 0.51 -15.18 8.36
CA GLN A 38 0.98 -15.54 9.70
C GLN A 38 -0.01 -15.11 10.79
N ASP A 39 -0.59 -13.93 10.65
CA ASP A 39 -1.49 -13.34 11.65
C ASP A 39 -2.97 -13.63 11.37
N ASP A 40 -3.30 -14.31 10.27
CA ASP A 40 -4.67 -14.49 9.78
C ASP A 40 -5.38 -13.14 9.58
N ALA A 41 -4.64 -12.18 9.04
CA ALA A 41 -5.12 -10.82 8.83
C ALA A 41 -5.76 -10.65 7.45
N GLU A 42 -6.62 -9.66 7.32
CA GLU A 42 -7.10 -9.19 6.03
C GLU A 42 -6.01 -8.35 5.36
N LEU A 43 -5.99 -8.36 4.04
CA LEU A 43 -5.03 -7.60 3.25
C LEU A 43 -5.76 -6.63 2.33
N ASP A 44 -5.37 -5.37 2.41
CA ASP A 44 -5.89 -4.32 1.54
C ASP A 44 -4.75 -3.80 0.66
N LEU A 45 -5.01 -3.70 -0.63
CA LEU A 45 -4.04 -3.23 -1.62
C LEU A 45 -4.44 -1.84 -2.08
N VAL A 46 -3.50 -0.91 -2.02
CA VAL A 46 -3.74 0.44 -2.53
C VAL A 46 -2.68 0.81 -3.56
N THR A 47 -3.12 1.37 -4.68
CA THR A 47 -2.26 2.03 -5.64
C THR A 47 -2.70 3.48 -5.79
N VAL A 48 -1.80 4.31 -6.30
CA VAL A 48 -2.07 5.74 -6.46
C VAL A 48 -1.87 6.14 -7.92
N ILE A 49 -2.65 7.12 -8.35
CA ILE A 49 -2.41 7.81 -9.62
C ILE A 49 -1.41 8.92 -9.30
N GLU A 50 -0.16 8.77 -9.76
CA GLU A 50 0.86 9.77 -9.55
C GLU A 50 0.69 10.90 -10.56
N GLU A 51 0.60 12.14 -10.07
CA GLU A 51 0.46 13.33 -10.93
C GLU A 51 1.64 13.49 -11.89
N ASN A 52 2.83 13.07 -11.49
CA ASN A 52 4.04 13.15 -12.30
C ASN A 52 3.98 12.28 -13.57
N ASP A 53 3.13 11.29 -13.59
CA ASP A 53 2.93 10.41 -14.75
C ASP A 53 1.92 10.98 -15.75
N ILE A 54 1.31 12.11 -15.43
CA ILE A 54 0.22 12.71 -16.22
C ILE A 54 0.58 14.17 -16.53
N ASN A 55 0.68 14.51 -17.80
CA ASN A 55 0.84 15.90 -18.19
C ASN A 55 -0.50 16.66 -18.19
N ILE A 56 -0.45 17.98 -18.32
CA ILE A 56 -1.66 18.82 -18.25
C ILE A 56 -2.70 18.46 -19.31
N TYR A 57 -2.27 18.09 -20.51
CA TYR A 57 -3.20 17.72 -21.58
C TYR A 57 -3.88 16.39 -21.29
N GLN A 58 -3.14 15.43 -20.75
CA GLN A 58 -3.66 14.13 -20.33
C GLN A 58 -4.63 14.30 -19.15
N ALA A 59 -4.33 15.18 -18.21
CA ALA A 59 -5.20 15.46 -17.08
C ALA A 59 -6.57 16.02 -17.49
N LEU A 60 -6.62 16.74 -18.64
CA LEU A 60 -7.85 17.30 -19.19
C LEU A 60 -8.62 16.31 -20.04
N ASP A 61 -8.02 15.18 -20.41
CA ASP A 61 -8.65 14.15 -21.21
C ASP A 61 -9.28 13.08 -20.32
N LYS A 62 -10.61 13.08 -20.27
CA LYS A 62 -11.37 12.10 -19.48
C LYS A 62 -11.13 10.66 -19.93
N ASN A 63 -10.93 10.44 -21.24
CA ASN A 63 -10.65 9.09 -21.75
C ASN A 63 -9.30 8.59 -21.28
N PHE A 64 -8.28 9.46 -21.22
CA PHE A 64 -6.96 9.09 -20.71
C PHE A 64 -7.04 8.68 -19.24
N ILE A 65 -7.70 9.46 -18.41
CA ILE A 65 -7.85 9.17 -16.98
C ILE A 65 -8.62 7.85 -16.78
N THR A 66 -9.68 7.65 -17.55
CA THR A 66 -10.46 6.41 -17.47
C THR A 66 -9.62 5.18 -17.85
N GLN A 67 -8.82 5.28 -18.91
CA GLN A 67 -7.93 4.20 -19.33
C GLN A 67 -6.83 3.95 -18.29
N LYS A 68 -6.24 4.99 -17.74
CA LYS A 68 -5.21 4.87 -16.70
C LYS A 68 -5.78 4.17 -15.46
N ARG A 69 -6.96 4.56 -15.05
CA ARG A 69 -7.65 3.93 -13.93
C ARG A 69 -7.95 2.46 -14.20
N ALA A 70 -8.38 2.12 -15.42
CA ALA A 70 -8.64 0.74 -15.81
C ALA A 70 -7.38 -0.12 -15.78
N GLU A 71 -6.23 0.42 -16.21
CA GLU A 71 -4.94 -0.27 -16.12
C GLU A 71 -4.55 -0.55 -14.67
N LEU A 72 -4.68 0.45 -13.80
CA LEU A 72 -4.37 0.30 -12.38
C LEU A 72 -5.30 -0.72 -11.72
N GLU A 73 -6.57 -0.70 -12.06
CA GLU A 73 -7.55 -1.68 -11.57
C GLU A 73 -7.17 -3.09 -11.97
N LYS A 74 -6.73 -3.28 -13.22
CA LYS A 74 -6.27 -4.58 -13.70
C LYS A 74 -5.04 -5.07 -12.94
N HIS A 75 -4.06 -4.19 -12.70
CA HIS A 75 -2.86 -4.52 -11.92
C HIS A 75 -3.24 -4.91 -10.49
N LEU A 76 -4.16 -4.17 -9.88
CA LEU A 76 -4.64 -4.49 -8.54
C LEU A 76 -5.31 -5.87 -8.49
N GLN A 77 -6.10 -6.21 -9.51
CA GLN A 77 -6.73 -7.53 -9.57
C GLN A 77 -5.71 -8.65 -9.73
N ASP A 78 -4.62 -8.43 -10.47
CA ASP A 78 -3.53 -9.39 -10.56
C ASP A 78 -2.86 -9.62 -9.20
N TYR A 79 -2.55 -8.55 -8.47
CA TYR A 79 -2.01 -8.66 -7.12
C TYR A 79 -2.99 -9.33 -6.15
N ARG A 80 -4.26 -8.97 -6.26
CA ARG A 80 -5.32 -9.59 -5.46
C ARG A 80 -5.39 -11.10 -5.67
N LYS A 81 -5.33 -11.52 -6.92
CA LYS A 81 -5.33 -12.94 -7.26
C LYS A 81 -4.14 -13.68 -6.64
N ILE A 82 -2.95 -13.09 -6.74
CA ILE A 82 -1.75 -13.65 -6.12
C ILE A 82 -1.94 -13.82 -4.62
N ALA A 83 -2.46 -12.81 -3.94
CA ALA A 83 -2.70 -12.86 -2.50
C ALA A 83 -3.72 -13.92 -2.11
N LEU A 84 -4.81 -14.03 -2.85
CA LEU A 84 -5.83 -15.06 -2.60
C LEU A 84 -5.28 -16.46 -2.81
N GLU A 85 -4.49 -16.68 -3.86
CA GLU A 85 -3.84 -17.97 -4.13
C GLU A 85 -2.80 -18.31 -3.07
N PHE A 86 -2.17 -17.30 -2.47
CA PHE A 86 -1.25 -17.49 -1.35
C PHE A 86 -1.94 -17.95 -0.06
N GLY A 87 -3.24 -17.74 0.05
CA GLY A 87 -4.04 -18.19 1.18
C GLY A 87 -4.59 -17.06 2.05
N ILE A 88 -4.53 -15.81 1.60
CA ILE A 88 -5.18 -14.71 2.31
C ILE A 88 -6.68 -14.82 2.09
N LYS A 89 -7.47 -14.81 3.16
CA LYS A 89 -8.91 -15.07 3.08
C LYS A 89 -9.71 -13.90 2.51
N LYS A 90 -9.29 -12.67 2.80
CA LYS A 90 -9.99 -11.46 2.35
C LYS A 90 -8.98 -10.45 1.84
N VAL A 91 -9.13 -10.05 0.59
CA VAL A 91 -8.28 -9.06 -0.08
C VAL A 91 -9.17 -8.04 -0.76
N GLN A 92 -8.99 -6.76 -0.40
CA GLN A 92 -9.70 -5.64 -1.03
C GLN A 92 -8.71 -4.72 -1.73
N THR A 93 -9.18 -3.97 -2.71
CA THR A 93 -8.36 -3.10 -3.52
C THR A 93 -8.89 -1.68 -3.55
N TYR A 94 -7.98 -0.72 -3.58
CA TYR A 94 -8.30 0.71 -3.57
C TYR A 94 -7.38 1.46 -4.54
N ILE A 95 -7.92 2.48 -5.19
CA ILE A 95 -7.15 3.42 -5.99
C ILE A 95 -7.27 4.79 -5.33
N ALA A 96 -6.14 5.39 -4.99
CA ALA A 96 -6.08 6.72 -4.39
C ALA A 96 -5.65 7.76 -5.43
N GLY A 97 -6.16 8.99 -5.31
CA GLY A 97 -5.88 10.06 -6.26
C GLY A 97 -4.47 10.63 -6.18
N GLU A 98 -3.87 10.65 -5.00
CA GLU A 98 -2.52 11.11 -4.76
C GLU A 98 -1.84 10.19 -3.77
N ALA A 99 -0.49 10.15 -3.80
CA ALA A 99 0.23 9.12 -3.09
C ALA A 99 0.12 9.20 -1.55
N GLY A 100 1.12 9.72 -0.88
CA GLY A 100 1.23 9.57 0.58
C GLY A 100 0.14 10.26 1.37
N GLU A 101 -0.17 11.49 1.01
CA GLU A 101 -1.16 12.29 1.74
C GLU A 101 -2.56 11.69 1.65
N THR A 102 -2.96 11.26 0.46
CA THR A 102 -4.29 10.67 0.25
C THR A 102 -4.42 9.34 0.98
N ILE A 103 -3.35 8.52 0.98
CA ILE A 103 -3.37 7.27 1.74
C ILE A 103 -3.60 7.55 3.23
N VAL A 104 -2.85 8.49 3.81
CA VAL A 104 -2.97 8.81 5.24
C VAL A 104 -4.31 9.46 5.58
N LYS A 105 -4.75 10.41 4.78
CA LYS A 105 -5.96 11.21 5.09
C LYS A 105 -7.26 10.53 4.71
N ASN A 106 -7.28 9.75 3.62
CA ASN A 106 -8.51 9.22 3.05
C ASN A 106 -8.62 7.70 3.12
N VAL A 107 -7.54 6.97 2.82
CA VAL A 107 -7.60 5.52 2.77
C VAL A 107 -7.52 4.91 4.17
N ILE A 108 -6.57 5.32 4.99
CA ILE A 108 -6.42 4.78 6.35
C ILE A 108 -7.68 4.96 7.19
N PRO A 109 -8.30 6.16 7.26
CA PRO A 109 -9.51 6.31 8.04
C PRO A 109 -10.69 5.47 7.53
N ARG A 110 -10.75 5.24 6.22
CA ARG A 110 -11.82 4.46 5.59
C ARG A 110 -11.65 2.96 5.78
N VAL A 111 -10.42 2.47 5.63
CA VAL A 111 -10.08 1.06 5.71
C VAL A 111 -9.84 0.63 7.15
N ASN A 112 -9.32 1.53 7.96
CA ASN A 112 -8.98 1.32 9.36
C ASN A 112 -7.99 0.15 9.57
N PRO A 113 -6.86 0.13 8.85
CA PRO A 113 -5.83 -0.90 9.06
C PRO A 113 -5.05 -0.64 10.34
N ASP A 114 -4.35 -1.65 10.82
CA ASP A 114 -3.45 -1.52 11.97
C ASP A 114 -1.96 -1.64 11.59
N LEU A 115 -1.68 -1.91 10.32
CA LEU A 115 -0.32 -1.85 9.76
C LEU A 115 -0.38 -1.32 8.34
N LEU A 116 0.52 -0.39 8.02
CA LEU A 116 0.78 0.06 6.66
C LEU A 116 2.15 -0.43 6.22
N VAL A 117 2.23 -1.10 5.07
CA VAL A 117 3.49 -1.58 4.48
C VAL A 117 3.71 -0.86 3.16
N ILE A 118 4.86 -0.24 3.00
CA ILE A 118 5.21 0.54 1.80
C ILE A 118 6.65 0.28 1.38
N GLY A 119 6.93 0.46 0.10
CA GLY A 119 8.30 0.52 -0.38
C GLY A 119 8.94 1.88 -0.07
N SER A 120 10.25 1.92 0.02
CA SER A 120 10.99 3.13 0.39
C SER A 120 11.17 4.10 -0.76
N SER A 121 11.16 3.63 -2.00
CA SER A 121 11.45 4.44 -3.19
C SER A 121 10.21 4.63 -4.05
N SER A 122 10.23 5.72 -4.83
CA SER A 122 9.21 5.95 -5.83
C SER A 122 9.43 5.05 -7.05
N LYS A 123 8.40 4.94 -7.89
CA LYS A 123 8.41 4.24 -9.17
C LYS A 123 9.54 4.68 -10.11
N THR A 124 10.05 5.89 -9.95
CA THR A 124 11.12 6.47 -10.78
C THR A 124 12.53 6.00 -10.40
N GLY A 125 12.66 5.15 -9.39
CA GLY A 125 13.93 4.45 -9.15
C GLY A 125 15.00 5.24 -8.42
N MET A 126 14.69 6.30 -7.73
CA MET A 126 15.65 7.01 -6.88
C MET A 126 15.93 6.26 -5.58
N ALA A 127 16.35 5.01 -5.73
CA ALA A 127 16.40 4.01 -4.65
C ALA A 127 17.39 4.34 -3.52
N LYS A 128 18.35 5.24 -3.75
CA LYS A 128 19.31 5.64 -2.70
C LYS A 128 18.74 6.66 -1.72
N TYR A 129 17.57 7.20 -1.98
CA TYR A 129 16.91 8.17 -1.11
C TYR A 129 15.60 7.59 -0.59
N PHE A 130 15.31 7.91 0.66
CA PHE A 130 14.00 7.64 1.23
C PHE A 130 12.99 8.56 0.53
N GLY A 131 12.03 8.00 -0.19
CA GLY A 131 11.08 8.77 -0.99
C GLY A 131 10.23 9.73 -0.15
N SER A 132 9.87 10.87 -0.72
CA SER A 132 9.03 11.87 -0.05
C SER A 132 7.67 11.30 0.38
N GLN A 133 7.10 10.43 -0.43
CA GLN A 133 5.82 9.75 -0.13
C GLN A 133 5.96 8.83 1.09
N ALA A 134 7.01 8.01 1.10
CA ALA A 134 7.29 7.11 2.22
C ALA A 134 7.59 7.90 3.50
N SER A 135 8.35 8.98 3.40
CA SER A 135 8.62 9.88 4.52
C SER A 135 7.36 10.48 5.09
N TYR A 136 6.48 10.97 4.23
CA TYR A 136 5.20 11.54 4.65
C TYR A 136 4.35 10.52 5.39
N MET A 137 4.19 9.34 4.81
CA MET A 137 3.37 8.28 5.42
C MET A 137 3.94 7.79 6.74
N ALA A 138 5.26 7.60 6.82
CA ALA A 138 5.90 7.19 8.06
C ALA A 138 5.72 8.23 9.17
N LYS A 139 5.74 9.52 8.83
CA LYS A 139 5.59 10.60 9.80
C LYS A 139 4.15 10.83 10.24
N HIS A 140 3.21 10.72 9.32
CA HIS A 140 1.83 11.18 9.55
C HIS A 140 0.80 10.06 9.73
N ALA A 141 1.11 8.81 9.40
CA ALA A 141 0.17 7.72 9.63
C ALA A 141 -0.06 7.50 11.13
N PRO A 142 -1.32 7.36 11.56
CA PRO A 142 -1.64 7.14 12.97
C PRO A 142 -1.43 5.70 13.44
N ILE A 143 -0.91 4.85 12.58
CA ILE A 143 -0.69 3.41 12.80
C ILE A 143 0.76 3.05 12.57
N SER A 144 1.13 1.82 12.87
CA SER A 144 2.47 1.31 12.58
C SER A 144 2.72 1.29 11.08
N VAL A 145 3.92 1.70 10.67
CA VAL A 145 4.34 1.72 9.27
C VAL A 145 5.63 0.93 9.13
N LEU A 146 5.64 -0.01 8.20
CA LEU A 146 6.86 -0.71 7.80
C LEU A 146 7.27 -0.20 6.43
N VAL A 147 8.49 0.29 6.35
CA VAL A 147 9.09 0.74 5.09
C VAL A 147 10.09 -0.31 4.63
N VAL A 148 9.86 -0.88 3.44
CA VAL A 148 10.65 -2.00 2.90
C VAL A 148 11.60 -1.47 1.82
N ARG A 149 12.84 -1.93 1.87
CA ARG A 149 13.88 -1.61 0.88
C ARG A 149 14.35 -2.85 0.17
#